data_64a54a077468c41ec5044da227b24e38
#
_entry.id   64a54a077468c41ec5044da227b24e38
#
_cell.length_a   1.000
_cell.length_b   1.000
_cell.length_c   1.000
_cell.angle_alpha   90.00
_cell.angle_beta   90.00
_cell.angle_gamma   90.00
#
_symmetry.space_group_name_H-M   'P 1'
#
loop_
_entity.id
_entity.type
_entity.pdbx_description
1 polymer ?
#
loop_
_entity_poly.entity_id
_entity_poly.type
_entity_poly.pdbx_seq_one_letter_code
_entity_poly.pdbx_strand_id
1 'polypeptide(L)'
;MLSKIQSLVKAPKGQVNKFGNYKYRSCEDIVEAVKLVINPLGYYLTITDEIVSIGERIYVKATATLSNGEYTFTASAYAREEETKKGMDAAQITGSASSYARKYALNGLFAIDDTKDADATNTHDTPTMNEKSILLNLLYDTDLSDTEKQAATNAINDCPDYKTYQAIQYRLENRKKPLDQIVNPTQKDISKHLKKSL
;
A
#
# COMPACT_ATOMS: atom_id res chain seq x y z
N MET A 1 -7.10 12.19 25.54
CA MET A 1 -6.42 10.91 25.86
C MET A 1 -6.27 10.00 24.65
N LEU A 2 -7.35 9.70 23.90
CA LEU A 2 -7.28 8.82 22.69
C LEU A 2 -6.23 9.28 21.67
N SER A 3 -6.17 10.57 21.33
CA SER A 3 -5.19 11.12 20.39
C SER A 3 -3.73 10.86 20.79
N LYS A 4 -3.44 10.89 22.11
CA LYS A 4 -2.12 10.55 22.65
C LYS A 4 -1.80 9.06 22.45
N ILE A 5 -2.77 8.18 22.69
CA ILE A 5 -2.60 6.73 22.46
C ILE A 5 -2.38 6.48 20.97
N GLN A 6 -3.19 7.08 20.10
CA GLN A 6 -3.04 6.96 18.65
C GLN A 6 -1.66 7.41 18.15
N SER A 7 -1.08 8.47 18.72
CA SER A 7 0.26 8.93 18.35
C SER A 7 1.39 8.00 18.78
N LEU A 8 1.18 7.24 19.86
CA LEU A 8 2.18 6.33 20.43
C LEU A 8 2.13 4.92 19.81
N VAL A 9 0.95 4.46 19.37
CA VAL A 9 0.80 3.12 18.80
C VAL A 9 1.55 3.04 17.47
N LYS A 10 2.51 2.12 17.40
CA LYS A 10 3.27 1.80 16.20
C LYS A 10 3.14 0.31 15.91
N ALA A 11 2.41 -0.05 14.87
CA ALA A 11 2.21 -1.42 14.42
C ALA A 11 2.80 -1.61 13.01
N PRO A 12 4.12 -1.82 12.87
CA PRO A 12 4.76 -1.96 11.58
C PRO A 12 4.29 -3.21 10.83
N LYS A 13 4.34 -3.19 9.51
CA LYS A 13 4.06 -4.36 8.65
C LYS A 13 5.25 -5.32 8.69
N GLY A 14 5.27 -6.26 9.63
CA GLY A 14 6.34 -7.23 9.85
C GLY A 14 6.15 -8.55 9.08
N GLN A 15 4.91 -8.89 8.71
CA GLN A 15 4.59 -10.12 7.99
C GLN A 15 4.82 -9.96 6.48
N VAL A 16 5.16 -11.06 5.80
CA VAL A 16 5.33 -11.09 4.33
C VAL A 16 4.36 -12.10 3.73
N ASN A 17 3.48 -11.63 2.85
CA ASN A 17 2.67 -12.51 2.03
C ASN A 17 3.51 -13.00 0.83
N LYS A 18 3.86 -14.28 0.84
CA LYS A 18 4.70 -14.89 -0.22
C LYS A 18 3.98 -14.98 -1.57
N PHE A 19 2.65 -15.03 -1.60
CA PHE A 19 1.87 -15.12 -2.83
C PHE A 19 1.74 -13.76 -3.52
N GLY A 20 1.51 -12.68 -2.75
CA GLY A 20 1.35 -11.33 -3.29
C GLY A 20 2.62 -10.47 -3.20
N ASN A 21 3.72 -11.00 -2.62
CA ASN A 21 4.99 -10.30 -2.42
C ASN A 21 4.85 -8.90 -1.76
N TYR A 22 3.97 -8.78 -0.76
CA TYR A 22 3.76 -7.55 -0.02
C TYR A 22 3.88 -7.76 1.49
N LYS A 23 4.30 -6.71 2.20
CA LYS A 23 4.33 -6.70 3.66
C LYS A 23 2.96 -6.35 4.23
N TYR A 24 2.53 -7.09 5.25
CA TYR A 24 1.29 -6.82 5.97
C TYR A 24 1.50 -6.95 7.47
N ARG A 25 0.51 -6.55 8.26
CA ARG A 25 0.39 -6.82 9.69
C ARG A 25 -0.89 -7.62 9.94
N SER A 26 -0.84 -8.55 10.86
CA SER A 26 -2.00 -9.30 11.31
C SER A 26 -2.80 -8.51 12.35
N CYS A 27 -3.98 -9.01 12.71
CA CYS A 27 -4.75 -8.47 13.84
C CYS A 27 -3.95 -8.58 15.14
N GLU A 28 -3.27 -9.70 15.34
CA GLU A 28 -2.45 -10.01 16.51
C GLU A 28 -1.28 -9.04 16.66
N ASP A 29 -0.58 -8.70 15.55
CA ASP A 29 0.51 -7.72 15.56
C ASP A 29 0.04 -6.35 16.07
N ILE A 30 -1.18 -5.94 15.69
CA ILE A 30 -1.79 -4.69 16.15
C ILE A 30 -2.11 -4.77 17.64
N VAL A 31 -2.75 -5.86 18.07
CA VAL A 31 -3.12 -6.05 19.48
C VAL A 31 -1.89 -6.02 20.39
N GLU A 32 -0.80 -6.69 20.01
CA GLU A 32 0.44 -6.68 20.78
C GLU A 32 1.07 -5.28 20.85
N ALA A 33 1.12 -4.56 19.72
CA ALA A 33 1.62 -3.19 19.71
C ALA A 33 0.77 -2.24 20.57
N VAL A 34 -0.54 -2.40 20.55
CA VAL A 34 -1.49 -1.60 21.34
C VAL A 34 -1.31 -1.86 22.84
N LYS A 35 -1.21 -3.12 23.28
CA LYS A 35 -1.03 -3.50 24.69
C LYS A 35 0.18 -2.81 25.32
N LEU A 36 1.30 -2.69 24.61
CA LEU A 36 2.50 -2.02 25.10
C LEU A 36 2.25 -0.55 25.46
N VAL A 37 1.34 0.11 24.75
CA VAL A 37 1.01 1.53 24.96
C VAL A 37 -0.08 1.71 26.01
N ILE A 38 -1.14 0.89 25.98
CA ILE A 38 -2.34 1.13 26.80
C ILE A 38 -2.20 0.61 28.22
N ASN A 39 -1.49 -0.52 28.44
CA ASN A 39 -1.36 -1.11 29.78
C ASN A 39 -0.74 -0.15 30.81
N PRO A 40 0.37 0.56 30.52
CA PRO A 40 0.93 1.54 31.46
C PRO A 40 0.00 2.73 31.74
N LEU A 41 -0.99 2.98 30.88
CA LEU A 41 -1.97 4.06 31.01
C LEU A 41 -3.25 3.62 31.71
N GLY A 42 -3.33 2.36 32.17
CA GLY A 42 -4.51 1.80 32.84
C GLY A 42 -5.71 1.56 31.91
N TYR A 43 -5.49 1.48 30.61
CA TYR A 43 -6.53 1.12 29.64
C TYR A 43 -6.49 -0.37 29.32
N TYR A 44 -7.64 -0.91 28.95
CA TYR A 44 -7.80 -2.26 28.44
C TYR A 44 -8.53 -2.25 27.10
N LEU A 45 -8.26 -3.24 26.28
CA LEU A 45 -8.87 -3.45 24.96
C LEU A 45 -9.71 -4.70 24.97
N THR A 46 -10.95 -4.59 24.50
CA THR A 46 -11.81 -5.74 24.16
C THR A 46 -12.20 -5.70 22.71
N ILE A 47 -12.38 -6.87 22.10
CA ILE A 47 -12.85 -7.01 20.73
C ILE A 47 -13.97 -8.04 20.73
N THR A 48 -15.12 -7.67 20.19
CA THR A 48 -16.29 -8.54 20.06
C THR A 48 -16.69 -8.65 18.61
N ASP A 49 -17.23 -9.82 18.22
CA ASP A 49 -17.74 -10.07 16.89
C ASP A 49 -19.24 -10.32 16.93
N GLU A 50 -19.92 -9.89 15.89
CA GLU A 50 -21.33 -10.06 15.63
C GLU A 50 -21.53 -10.48 14.15
N ILE A 51 -22.37 -11.48 13.91
CA ILE A 51 -22.76 -11.86 12.54
C ILE A 51 -23.95 -11.00 12.13
N VAL A 52 -23.84 -10.33 10.99
CA VAL A 52 -24.86 -9.40 10.48
C VAL A 52 -25.22 -9.76 9.05
N SER A 53 -26.51 -9.78 8.76
CA SER A 53 -27.01 -9.90 7.39
C SER A 53 -27.33 -8.54 6.83
N ILE A 54 -26.82 -8.23 5.64
CA ILE A 54 -27.13 -7.01 4.88
C ILE A 54 -27.63 -7.43 3.50
N GLY A 55 -28.93 -7.39 3.30
CA GLY A 55 -29.56 -8.03 2.17
C GLY A 55 -29.37 -9.54 2.24
N GLU A 56 -28.91 -10.13 1.16
CA GLU A 56 -28.60 -11.59 1.08
C GLU A 56 -27.14 -11.92 1.47
N ARG A 57 -26.38 -10.93 1.97
CA ARG A 57 -24.96 -11.11 2.27
C ARG A 57 -24.70 -11.16 3.76
N ILE A 58 -23.82 -12.05 4.17
CA ILE A 58 -23.38 -12.21 5.55
C ILE A 58 -22.07 -11.45 5.76
N TYR A 59 -21.99 -10.74 6.88
CA TYR A 59 -20.81 -10.00 7.33
C TYR A 59 -20.48 -10.37 8.76
N VAL A 60 -19.20 -10.41 9.07
CA VAL A 60 -18.71 -10.31 10.44
C VAL A 60 -18.47 -8.84 10.74
N LYS A 61 -19.16 -8.32 11.75
CA LYS A 61 -18.93 -7.00 12.33
C LYS A 61 -18.06 -7.17 13.56
N ALA A 62 -16.89 -6.59 13.57
CA ALA A 62 -16.04 -6.50 14.76
C ALA A 62 -16.17 -5.12 15.40
N THR A 63 -16.22 -5.09 16.73
CA THR A 63 -16.17 -3.85 17.52
C THR A 63 -14.99 -3.90 18.47
N ALA A 64 -14.04 -2.99 18.29
CA ALA A 64 -12.92 -2.77 19.19
C ALA A 64 -13.30 -1.67 20.19
N THR A 65 -13.11 -1.96 21.50
CA THR A 65 -13.43 -1.06 22.59
C THR A 65 -12.20 -0.85 23.46
N LEU A 66 -11.76 0.39 23.59
CA LEU A 66 -10.71 0.83 24.50
C LEU A 66 -11.35 1.53 25.68
N SER A 67 -11.09 1.06 26.92
CA SER A 67 -11.67 1.66 28.12
C SER A 67 -10.69 1.63 29.29
N ASN A 68 -10.88 2.56 30.25
CA ASN A 68 -10.24 2.55 31.55
C ASN A 68 -11.26 2.56 32.72
N GLY A 69 -12.54 2.29 32.39
CA GLY A 69 -13.66 2.37 33.30
C GLY A 69 -14.34 3.74 33.37
N GLU A 70 -13.60 4.83 33.16
CA GLU A 70 -14.12 6.20 33.13
C GLU A 70 -14.41 6.65 31.67
N TYR A 71 -13.46 6.42 30.78
CA TYR A 71 -13.58 6.77 29.37
C TYR A 71 -13.63 5.51 28.49
N THR A 72 -14.49 5.55 27.51
CA THR A 72 -14.66 4.44 26.55
C THR A 72 -14.69 4.98 25.13
N PHE A 73 -13.89 4.37 24.27
CA PHE A 73 -13.79 4.67 22.84
C PHE A 73 -14.04 3.39 22.05
N THR A 74 -14.85 3.47 21.00
CA THR A 74 -15.21 2.32 20.18
C THR A 74 -15.03 2.62 18.69
N ALA A 75 -14.66 1.60 17.94
CA ALA A 75 -14.77 1.62 16.48
C ALA A 75 -15.23 0.24 16.01
N SER A 76 -16.07 0.22 14.98
CA SER A 76 -16.56 -1.01 14.37
C SER A 76 -16.19 -1.06 12.90
N ALA A 77 -15.93 -2.26 12.41
CA ALA A 77 -15.71 -2.52 10.99
C ALA A 77 -16.36 -3.83 10.57
N TYR A 78 -16.52 -4.01 9.27
CA TYR A 78 -17.19 -5.14 8.67
C TYR A 78 -16.24 -5.85 7.71
N ALA A 79 -16.33 -7.19 7.66
CA ALA A 79 -15.76 -7.98 6.59
C ALA A 79 -16.83 -8.94 6.06
N ARG A 80 -16.96 -8.98 4.74
CA ARG A 80 -17.91 -9.88 4.09
C ARG A 80 -17.44 -11.32 4.25
N GLU A 81 -18.36 -12.21 4.62
CA GLU A 81 -18.15 -13.65 4.61
C GLU A 81 -18.45 -14.19 3.20
N GLU A 82 -17.51 -14.91 2.63
CA GLU A 82 -17.74 -15.60 1.36
C GLU A 82 -18.54 -16.88 1.62
N GLU A 83 -19.47 -17.21 0.74
CA GLU A 83 -20.29 -18.43 0.85
C GLU A 83 -19.43 -19.70 0.71
N THR A 84 -18.48 -19.66 -0.20
CA THR A 84 -17.56 -20.77 -0.46
C THR A 84 -16.17 -20.23 -0.85
N LYS A 85 -15.12 -20.89 -0.36
CA LYS A 85 -13.75 -20.58 -0.74
C LYS A 85 -12.95 -21.87 -0.90
N LYS A 86 -12.33 -22.05 -2.07
CA LYS A 86 -11.53 -23.24 -2.35
C LYS A 86 -10.43 -23.42 -1.30
N GLY A 87 -10.41 -24.61 -0.68
CA GLY A 87 -9.41 -24.99 0.31
C GLY A 87 -9.69 -24.47 1.73
N MET A 88 -10.89 -23.96 2.00
CA MET A 88 -11.35 -23.58 3.34
C MET A 88 -12.68 -24.26 3.66
N ASP A 89 -12.84 -24.68 4.92
CA ASP A 89 -14.14 -25.08 5.46
C ASP A 89 -14.94 -23.85 5.95
N ALA A 90 -16.21 -24.04 6.28
CA ALA A 90 -17.10 -22.94 6.69
C ALA A 90 -16.56 -22.18 7.93
N ALA A 91 -16.01 -22.88 8.93
CA ALA A 91 -15.47 -22.24 10.12
C ALA A 91 -14.21 -21.40 9.80
N GLN A 92 -13.38 -21.88 8.88
CA GLN A 92 -12.20 -21.13 8.40
C GLN A 92 -12.60 -19.87 7.61
N ILE A 93 -13.69 -19.91 6.83
CA ILE A 93 -14.21 -18.76 6.10
C ILE A 93 -14.65 -17.68 7.09
N THR A 94 -15.49 -18.03 8.07
CA THR A 94 -15.93 -17.12 9.13
C THR A 94 -14.76 -16.59 9.94
N GLY A 95 -13.80 -17.43 10.34
CA GLY A 95 -12.59 -17.01 11.07
C GLY A 95 -11.72 -16.03 10.27
N SER A 96 -11.62 -16.24 8.97
CA SER A 96 -10.92 -15.30 8.08
C SER A 96 -11.63 -13.94 8.03
N ALA A 97 -12.95 -13.91 7.85
CA ALA A 97 -13.73 -12.68 7.86
C ALA A 97 -13.61 -11.94 9.21
N SER A 98 -13.67 -12.68 10.34
CA SER A 98 -13.46 -12.15 11.69
C SER A 98 -12.09 -11.46 11.81
N SER A 99 -11.01 -12.12 11.39
CA SER A 99 -9.66 -11.54 11.44
C SER A 99 -9.55 -10.23 10.66
N TYR A 100 -10.18 -10.13 9.49
CA TYR A 100 -10.23 -8.89 8.72
C TYR A 100 -11.06 -7.80 9.40
N ALA A 101 -12.27 -8.12 9.87
CA ALA A 101 -13.14 -7.17 10.56
C ALA A 101 -12.46 -6.58 11.79
N ARG A 102 -11.85 -7.43 12.63
CA ARG A 102 -11.09 -7.01 13.82
C ARG A 102 -9.92 -6.11 13.47
N LYS A 103 -9.15 -6.45 12.44
CA LYS A 103 -8.03 -5.63 11.98
C LYS A 103 -8.50 -4.24 11.54
N TYR A 104 -9.58 -4.14 10.79
CA TYR A 104 -10.13 -2.86 10.35
C TYR A 104 -10.73 -2.04 11.50
N ALA A 105 -11.40 -2.69 12.47
CA ALA A 105 -11.89 -2.01 13.67
C ALA A 105 -10.74 -1.40 14.49
N LEU A 106 -9.65 -2.15 14.67
CA LEU A 106 -8.43 -1.66 15.34
C LEU A 106 -7.76 -0.53 14.58
N ASN A 107 -7.64 -0.65 13.26
CA ASN A 107 -7.09 0.42 12.43
C ASN A 107 -7.88 1.71 12.59
N GLY A 108 -9.22 1.64 12.59
CA GLY A 108 -10.08 2.80 12.80
C GLY A 108 -9.95 3.39 14.21
N LEU A 109 -9.93 2.56 15.25
CA LEU A 109 -9.84 3.01 16.64
C LEU A 109 -8.50 3.69 16.96
N PHE A 110 -7.40 3.14 16.46
CA PHE A 110 -6.05 3.63 16.75
C PHE A 110 -5.47 4.53 15.65
N ALA A 111 -6.27 4.90 14.63
CA ALA A 111 -5.83 5.70 13.49
C ALA A 111 -4.57 5.12 12.83
N ILE A 112 -4.53 3.79 12.70
CA ILE A 112 -3.42 3.11 12.05
C ILE A 112 -3.67 3.17 10.55
N ASP A 113 -2.78 3.88 9.85
CA ASP A 113 -2.85 4.00 8.42
C ASP A 113 -2.38 2.70 7.75
N ASP A 114 -3.28 2.06 7.01
CA ASP A 114 -2.96 0.93 6.15
C ASP A 114 -2.58 1.37 4.74
N THR A 115 -2.20 2.67 4.59
CA THR A 115 -1.92 3.25 3.29
C THR A 115 -0.94 2.44 2.42
N LYS A 116 -1.42 1.40 1.85
CA LYS A 116 -1.53 1.25 0.41
C LYS A 116 -3.03 1.23 0.17
N ASP A 117 -3.50 2.32 -0.36
CA ASP A 117 -4.85 2.46 -0.86
C ASP A 117 -5.22 1.19 -1.64
N ALA A 118 -6.38 0.61 -1.39
CA ALA A 118 -6.85 -0.52 -2.17
C ALA A 118 -6.89 -0.17 -3.67
N ASP A 119 -7.07 1.13 -3.98
CA ASP A 119 -6.95 1.66 -5.33
C ASP A 119 -5.50 1.66 -5.84
N ALA A 120 -4.49 1.76 -4.96
CA ALA A 120 -3.08 1.57 -5.32
C ALA A 120 -2.68 0.09 -5.49
N THR A 121 -3.53 -0.86 -5.07
CA THR A 121 -3.36 -2.30 -5.28
C THR A 121 -4.37 -2.88 -6.26
N ASN A 122 -5.36 -2.08 -6.66
CA ASN A 122 -6.21 -2.39 -7.80
C ASN A 122 -5.41 -2.03 -9.06
N THR A 123 -4.35 -2.77 -9.28
CA THR A 123 -3.63 -2.78 -10.54
C THR A 123 -4.62 -3.25 -11.60
N HIS A 124 -5.22 -2.34 -12.32
CA HIS A 124 -5.33 -2.60 -13.75
C HIS A 124 -3.94 -3.09 -14.17
N ASP A 125 -3.81 -4.30 -14.65
CA ASP A 125 -2.53 -4.93 -14.99
C ASP A 125 -1.68 -4.11 -15.97
N THR A 126 -2.15 -2.95 -16.38
CA THR A 126 -1.54 -2.09 -17.39
C THR A 126 -1.22 -0.70 -16.80
N PRO A 127 0.02 -0.21 -16.91
CA PRO A 127 0.40 1.13 -16.45
C PRO A 127 -0.42 2.23 -17.13
N THR A 128 -0.89 3.18 -16.33
CA THR A 128 -1.66 4.34 -16.81
C THR A 128 -0.80 5.27 -17.67
N MET A 129 -1.44 6.13 -18.47
CA MET A 129 -0.75 7.17 -19.26
C MET A 129 0.11 8.09 -18.38
N ASN A 130 -0.35 8.38 -17.15
CA ASN A 130 0.39 9.23 -16.21
C ASN A 130 1.67 8.55 -15.71
N GLU A 131 1.63 7.26 -15.43
CA GLU A 131 2.79 6.47 -15.02
C GLU A 131 3.78 6.29 -16.18
N LYS A 132 3.30 6.03 -17.38
CA LYS A 132 4.15 6.00 -18.59
C LYS A 132 4.87 7.34 -18.81
N SER A 133 4.20 8.46 -18.55
CA SER A 133 4.80 9.80 -18.61
C SER A 133 5.95 9.99 -17.61
N ILE A 134 5.88 9.36 -16.43
CA ILE A 134 6.99 9.37 -15.47
C ILE A 134 8.23 8.69 -16.05
N LEU A 135 8.06 7.52 -16.69
CA LEU A 135 9.18 6.83 -17.35
C LEU A 135 9.74 7.62 -18.55
N LEU A 136 8.89 8.28 -19.31
CA LEU A 136 9.33 9.16 -20.41
C LEU A 136 10.16 10.34 -19.87
N ASN A 137 9.78 10.92 -18.75
CA ASN A 137 10.57 11.98 -18.10
C ASN A 137 11.92 11.43 -17.59
N LEU A 138 11.94 10.27 -16.94
CA LEU A 138 13.18 9.61 -16.52
C LEU A 138 14.13 9.34 -17.71
N LEU A 139 13.58 9.01 -18.87
CA LEU A 139 14.35 8.73 -20.07
C LEU A 139 15.18 9.95 -20.56
N TYR A 140 14.69 11.16 -20.34
CA TYR A 140 15.43 12.39 -20.69
C TYR A 140 16.71 12.57 -19.89
N ASP A 141 16.73 12.13 -18.64
CA ASP A 141 17.86 12.25 -17.71
C ASP A 141 18.90 11.12 -17.87
N THR A 142 18.74 10.25 -18.88
CA THR A 142 19.67 9.16 -19.14
C THR A 142 20.77 9.53 -20.13
N ASP A 143 21.87 8.78 -20.08
CA ASP A 143 23.01 8.87 -21.03
C ASP A 143 22.84 8.04 -22.32
N LEU A 144 21.65 7.52 -22.55
CA LEU A 144 21.32 6.71 -23.71
C LEU A 144 21.44 7.50 -25.01
N SER A 145 21.89 6.83 -26.06
CA SER A 145 21.91 7.37 -27.44
C SER A 145 20.49 7.63 -27.96
N ASP A 146 20.35 8.44 -29.00
CA ASP A 146 19.04 8.76 -29.60
C ASP A 146 18.30 7.50 -30.09
N THR A 147 19.03 6.51 -30.62
CA THR A 147 18.46 5.22 -31.06
C THR A 147 17.94 4.41 -29.88
N GLU A 148 18.70 4.35 -28.77
CA GLU A 148 18.29 3.65 -27.56
C GLU A 148 17.09 4.36 -26.88
N LYS A 149 17.06 5.69 -26.90
CA LYS A 149 15.93 6.48 -26.39
C LYS A 149 14.65 6.21 -27.19
N GLN A 150 14.76 6.12 -28.51
CA GLN A 150 13.61 5.77 -29.35
C GLN A 150 13.09 4.37 -29.05
N ALA A 151 13.99 3.38 -28.91
CA ALA A 151 13.61 2.02 -28.54
C ALA A 151 12.97 1.96 -27.15
N ALA A 152 13.51 2.70 -26.17
CA ALA A 152 12.94 2.78 -24.83
C ALA A 152 11.56 3.48 -24.82
N THR A 153 11.37 4.53 -25.63
CA THR A 153 10.07 5.20 -25.79
C THR A 153 9.01 4.24 -26.32
N ASN A 154 9.34 3.43 -27.33
CA ASN A 154 8.43 2.43 -27.85
C ASN A 154 8.08 1.38 -26.77
N ALA A 155 9.09 0.87 -26.05
CA ALA A 155 8.88 -0.09 -24.96
C ALA A 155 8.00 0.46 -23.82
N ILE A 156 8.12 1.75 -23.49
CA ILE A 156 7.26 2.43 -22.49
C ILE A 156 5.82 2.52 -23.00
N ASN A 157 5.63 2.95 -24.23
CA ASN A 157 4.30 3.11 -24.83
C ASN A 157 3.56 1.76 -24.94
N ASP A 158 4.28 0.72 -25.32
CA ASP A 158 3.75 -0.64 -25.54
C ASP A 158 3.77 -1.49 -24.24
N CYS A 159 4.12 -0.91 -23.10
CA CYS A 159 4.26 -1.61 -21.83
C CYS A 159 2.94 -2.30 -21.42
N PRO A 160 2.89 -3.65 -21.38
CA PRO A 160 1.64 -4.40 -21.21
C PRO A 160 1.23 -4.56 -19.74
N ASP A 161 2.18 -4.52 -18.82
CA ASP A 161 1.95 -4.83 -17.41
C ASP A 161 2.93 -4.11 -16.47
N TYR A 162 2.59 -4.10 -15.18
CA TYR A 162 3.42 -3.47 -14.14
C TYR A 162 4.77 -4.13 -13.92
N LYS A 163 4.92 -5.41 -14.20
CA LYS A 163 6.21 -6.09 -14.11
C LYS A 163 7.18 -5.55 -15.15
N THR A 164 6.69 -5.38 -16.38
CA THR A 164 7.45 -4.76 -17.47
C THR A 164 7.75 -3.29 -17.15
N TYR A 165 6.77 -2.54 -16.61
CA TYR A 165 6.96 -1.16 -16.15
C TYR A 165 8.10 -1.03 -15.14
N GLN A 166 8.10 -1.85 -14.08
CA GLN A 166 9.15 -1.85 -13.05
C GLN A 166 10.53 -2.22 -13.62
N ALA A 167 10.57 -3.16 -14.57
CA ALA A 167 11.83 -3.52 -15.22
C ALA A 167 12.40 -2.37 -16.07
N ILE A 168 11.55 -1.63 -16.78
CA ILE A 168 11.95 -0.44 -17.53
C ILE A 168 12.41 0.65 -16.56
N GLN A 169 11.63 0.95 -15.52
CA GLN A 169 11.98 1.93 -14.50
C GLN A 169 13.36 1.66 -13.90
N TYR A 170 13.60 0.44 -13.44
CA TYR A 170 14.89 0.02 -12.88
C TYR A 170 16.05 0.27 -13.84
N ARG A 171 15.89 -0.06 -15.13
CA ARG A 171 16.92 0.16 -16.16
C ARG A 171 17.20 1.64 -16.37
N LEU A 172 16.18 2.49 -16.44
CA LEU A 172 16.33 3.92 -16.62
C LEU A 172 16.99 4.58 -15.41
N GLU A 173 16.61 4.19 -14.20
CA GLU A 173 17.21 4.71 -12.96
C GLU A 173 18.71 4.39 -12.84
N ASN A 174 19.14 3.23 -13.34
CA ASN A 174 20.55 2.84 -13.37
C ASN A 174 21.35 3.45 -14.54
N ARG A 175 20.70 4.23 -15.42
CA ARG A 175 21.30 4.93 -16.55
C ARG A 175 21.14 6.47 -16.43
N LYS A 176 20.80 6.98 -15.25
CA LYS A 176 20.74 8.42 -14.99
C LYS A 176 22.12 9.06 -15.12
N LYS A 177 22.17 10.24 -15.74
CA LYS A 177 23.37 11.05 -15.76
C LYS A 177 23.75 11.45 -14.33
N PRO A 178 25.04 11.47 -13.97
CA PRO A 178 25.51 12.05 -12.71
C PRO A 178 25.02 13.50 -12.56
N LEU A 179 24.67 13.90 -11.33
CA LEU A 179 24.11 15.23 -11.04
C LEU A 179 24.97 16.40 -11.51
N ASP A 180 26.28 16.24 -11.52
CA ASP A 180 27.25 17.21 -12.04
C ASP A 180 27.11 17.46 -13.55
N GLN A 181 26.69 16.47 -14.33
CA GLN A 181 26.44 16.59 -15.76
C GLN A 181 25.06 17.19 -16.08
N ILE A 182 24.11 17.11 -15.14
CA ILE A 182 22.77 17.71 -15.28
C ILE A 182 22.84 19.21 -14.95
N VAL A 183 23.62 19.58 -13.92
CA VAL A 183 23.74 20.98 -13.45
C VAL A 183 24.68 21.80 -14.31
N ASN A 184 25.68 21.19 -14.94
CA ASN A 184 26.64 21.83 -15.84
C ASN A 184 26.67 21.13 -17.20
N PRO A 185 25.70 21.38 -18.08
CA PRO A 185 25.71 20.79 -19.42
C PRO A 185 26.96 21.25 -20.18
N THR A 186 27.66 20.33 -20.83
CA THR A 186 28.82 20.64 -21.63
C THR A 186 28.43 21.48 -22.86
N GLN A 187 29.34 22.35 -23.36
CA GLN A 187 29.08 23.20 -24.55
C GLN A 187 28.58 22.39 -25.78
N LYS A 188 28.87 21.06 -25.83
CA LYS A 188 28.39 20.18 -26.88
C LYS A 188 26.88 19.88 -26.76
N ASP A 189 26.35 19.82 -25.55
CA ASP A 189 24.93 19.56 -25.29
C ASP A 189 24.08 20.80 -25.62
N ILE A 190 24.60 21.99 -25.35
CA ILE A 190 23.95 23.26 -25.68
C ILE A 190 23.88 23.48 -27.21
N SER A 191 24.92 23.11 -27.95
CA SER A 191 24.95 23.26 -29.41
C SER A 191 24.02 22.27 -30.15
N LYS A 192 23.70 21.10 -29.54
CA LYS A 192 22.77 20.11 -30.09
C LYS A 192 21.31 20.56 -29.98
N HIS A 193 20.97 21.27 -28.91
CA HIS A 193 19.62 21.82 -28.72
C HIS A 193 19.35 23.04 -29.61
N LEU A 194 20.36 23.90 -29.86
CA LEU A 194 20.23 25.06 -30.75
C LEU A 194 20.10 24.69 -32.24
N LYS A 195 20.61 23.53 -32.66
CA LYS A 195 20.45 23.03 -34.04
C LYS A 195 19.11 22.36 -34.35
N LYS A 196 18.28 22.06 -33.38
CA LYS A 196 16.93 21.52 -33.56
C LYS A 196 15.82 22.56 -33.53
N SER A 197 16.16 23.84 -33.29
CA SER A 197 15.21 24.96 -33.21
C SER A 197 15.36 25.97 -34.35
N LEU A 198 16.11 25.67 -35.43
CA LEU A 198 16.22 26.35 -36.69
C LEU A 198 15.83 25.36 -37.79
#